data_f0557b18fd3b480b3be0f9586343aa86
#
_entry.id   f0557b18fd3b480b3be0f9586343aa86
#
_cell.length_a   1.000
_cell.length_b   1.000
_cell.length_c   1.000
_cell.angle_alpha   90.00
_cell.angle_beta   90.00
_cell.angle_gamma   90.00
#
_symmetry.space_group_name_H-M   'P 1'
#
loop_
_entity.id
_entity.type
_entity.pdbx_description
1 polymer ?
#
loop_
_entity_poly.entity_id
_entity_poly.type
_entity_poly.pdbx_seq_one_letter_code
_entity_poly.pdbx_strand_id
1 'polypeptide(L)'
;MTKVIIGLVLVQSLLLINAADDLLFPEKVHFHSRQNTEECSTPDGAPGSCVGIRECPFLLNILTSKPLSPDRVDFLRRSQCGFADRTEPKVCCRAENNVGNDGRDTSGTGSVDLRNNQLLPDVCGQDLSLRIVGGELTQLDEFPWMTLLEYRKPTGMTTACGGVLISRRYVLTAAHCIKGKDLPKTWTLTGVRLGEYDTTTDRDCVQDGDNGQICADDPVSVGIEDKITHEQYRPTARDQRYDIALLRLARDVTFTNYIKPICLPSNATLHRQFYVAGWGKTETKSESNVKLKLALSLADGDACAQKYRSAGINLGDGQICAGGQRGKDSCRGDSGGPLMSFERTSGGAGRWIAVGIVSFGPSPCGMQGWPGVYTKVADYVPWILANMRP
;
A
#
# COMPACT_ATOMS: atom_id res chain seq x y z
N MET A 1 7.83 -36.43 30.88
CA MET A 1 9.08 -35.88 30.37
C MET A 1 8.88 -34.63 29.44
N THR A 2 7.68 -34.07 29.35
CA THR A 2 7.36 -32.99 28.35
C THR A 2 7.34 -31.56 28.94
N LYS A 3 7.51 -31.39 30.24
CA LYS A 3 7.48 -30.06 30.91
C LYS A 3 8.85 -29.38 31.09
N VAL A 4 9.95 -30.07 30.84
CA VAL A 4 11.32 -29.52 31.03
C VAL A 4 11.86 -28.84 29.76
N ILE A 5 11.34 -29.18 28.58
CA ILE A 5 11.85 -28.66 27.29
C ILE A 5 11.36 -27.22 26.98
N ILE A 6 10.17 -26.83 27.47
CA ILE A 6 9.61 -25.49 27.22
C ILE A 6 10.32 -24.40 28.03
N GLY A 7 10.85 -24.76 29.22
CA GLY A 7 11.61 -23.80 30.05
C GLY A 7 12.99 -23.44 29.47
N LEU A 8 13.65 -24.36 28.76
CA LEU A 8 15.00 -24.12 28.22
C LEU A 8 15.00 -23.19 26.98
N VAL A 9 13.95 -23.24 26.17
CA VAL A 9 13.85 -22.42 24.95
C VAL A 9 13.58 -20.96 25.29
N LEU A 10 12.80 -20.68 26.34
CA LEU A 10 12.53 -19.32 26.80
C LEU A 10 13.73 -18.66 27.48
N VAL A 11 14.55 -19.41 28.18
CA VAL A 11 15.79 -18.91 28.83
C VAL A 11 16.88 -18.61 27.79
N GLN A 12 16.99 -19.43 26.72
CA GLN A 12 17.95 -19.16 25.64
C GLN A 12 17.56 -17.93 24.78
N SER A 13 16.29 -17.61 24.62
CA SER A 13 15.86 -16.39 23.91
C SER A 13 16.14 -15.12 24.72
N LEU A 14 16.04 -15.16 26.04
CA LEU A 14 16.39 -14.05 26.91
C LEU A 14 17.91 -13.82 27.01
N LEU A 15 18.71 -14.89 27.00
CA LEU A 15 20.18 -14.78 27.02
C LEU A 15 20.76 -14.25 25.71
N LEU A 16 20.12 -14.50 24.56
CA LEU A 16 20.55 -13.98 23.26
C LEU A 16 20.27 -12.48 23.10
N ILE A 17 19.25 -11.95 23.75
CA ILE A 17 18.97 -10.50 23.75
C ILE A 17 20.02 -9.76 24.59
N ASN A 18 20.39 -10.26 25.77
CA ASN A 18 21.42 -9.64 26.59
C ASN A 18 22.83 -9.69 25.95
N ALA A 19 23.16 -10.75 25.21
CA ALA A 19 24.47 -10.88 24.55
C ALA A 19 24.62 -9.94 23.33
N ALA A 20 23.53 -9.52 22.70
CA ALA A 20 23.56 -8.56 21.60
C ALA A 20 23.72 -7.11 22.08
N ASP A 21 23.17 -6.79 23.26
CA ASP A 21 23.29 -5.46 23.87
C ASP A 21 24.72 -5.17 24.31
N ASP A 22 25.46 -6.14 24.88
CA ASP A 22 26.85 -6.00 25.34
C ASP A 22 27.88 -5.81 24.21
N LEU A 23 27.57 -6.34 23.00
CA LEU A 23 28.47 -6.22 21.84
C LEU A 23 28.32 -4.89 21.10
N LEU A 24 27.15 -4.27 21.18
CA LEU A 24 26.83 -3.04 20.45
C LEU A 24 27.16 -1.77 21.24
N PHE A 25 27.14 -1.83 22.58
CA PHE A 25 27.34 -0.68 23.48
C PHE A 25 28.41 -0.97 24.53
N PRO A 26 29.70 -0.70 24.23
CA PRO A 26 30.79 -0.92 25.21
C PRO A 26 30.64 -0.02 26.41
N GLU A 27 30.88 -0.60 27.61
CA GLU A 27 30.86 0.11 28.91
C GLU A 27 31.90 1.25 29.01
N LYS A 28 31.44 2.36 29.65
CA LYS A 28 32.17 3.46 30.28
C LYS A 28 32.44 4.74 29.49
N VAL A 29 31.48 5.65 29.65
CA VAL A 29 31.79 7.07 29.88
C VAL A 29 30.95 7.53 31.07
N HIS A 30 31.60 8.05 32.12
CA HIS A 30 30.98 8.56 33.35
C HIS A 30 30.20 9.85 33.06
N PHE A 31 28.88 9.85 33.17
CA PHE A 31 28.07 11.05 33.29
C PHE A 31 27.24 11.03 34.59
N HIS A 32 27.18 12.18 35.25
CA HIS A 32 26.46 12.40 36.51
C HIS A 32 24.96 12.53 36.26
N SER A 33 24.17 11.81 37.05
CA SER A 33 22.72 11.78 37.10
C SER A 33 22.09 13.13 37.44
N ARG A 34 21.19 13.63 36.58
CA ARG A 34 20.06 14.50 36.95
C ARG A 34 18.88 14.11 36.10
N GLN A 35 17.73 13.81 36.74
CA GLN A 35 16.45 13.57 36.10
C GLN A 35 15.96 14.86 35.42
N ASN A 36 16.12 14.92 34.09
CA ASN A 36 15.36 15.74 33.17
C ASN A 36 15.39 14.97 31.84
N THR A 37 14.29 14.95 31.09
CA THR A 37 14.27 14.43 29.72
C THR A 37 15.35 15.16 28.92
N GLU A 38 16.53 14.52 28.77
CA GLU A 38 17.67 15.14 28.10
C GLU A 38 17.37 15.20 26.60
N GLU A 39 17.32 16.43 26.09
CA GLU A 39 17.29 16.68 24.65
C GLU A 39 18.61 16.20 24.04
N CYS A 40 18.53 15.54 22.89
CA CYS A 40 19.67 15.01 22.16
C CYS A 40 19.50 15.20 20.66
N SER A 41 20.58 14.96 19.89
CA SER A 41 20.52 14.95 18.44
C SER A 41 20.79 13.54 17.93
N THR A 42 19.94 13.06 17.03
CA THR A 42 20.12 11.78 16.34
C THR A 42 21.34 11.81 15.41
N PRO A 43 21.90 10.65 14.99
CA PRO A 43 23.07 10.61 14.10
C PRO A 43 22.91 11.33 12.75
N ASP A 44 21.66 11.52 12.32
CA ASP A 44 21.26 12.27 11.13
C ASP A 44 20.91 13.73 11.43
N GLY A 45 21.20 14.22 12.65
CA GLY A 45 21.07 15.63 13.04
C GLY A 45 19.68 16.08 13.48
N ALA A 46 18.68 15.16 13.59
CA ALA A 46 17.36 15.53 14.05
C ALA A 46 17.29 15.66 15.58
N PRO A 47 16.46 16.57 16.14
CA PRO A 47 16.22 16.66 17.57
C PRO A 47 15.48 15.42 18.10
N GLY A 48 15.83 14.98 19.29
CA GLY A 48 15.25 13.81 19.93
C GLY A 48 15.31 13.87 21.45
N SER A 49 14.76 12.85 22.10
CA SER A 49 14.80 12.63 23.55
C SER A 49 15.62 11.38 23.88
N CYS A 50 16.46 11.46 24.90
CA CYS A 50 17.28 10.35 25.37
C CYS A 50 16.43 9.39 26.22
N VAL A 51 16.00 8.26 25.64
CA VAL A 51 15.10 7.26 26.26
C VAL A 51 15.72 5.87 26.23
N GLY A 52 15.20 4.94 27.03
CA GLY A 52 15.58 3.53 26.94
C GLY A 52 15.37 2.98 25.53
N ILE A 53 16.26 2.11 25.03
CA ILE A 53 16.15 1.56 23.67
C ILE A 53 14.81 0.87 23.41
N ARG A 54 14.20 0.29 24.43
CA ARG A 54 12.88 -0.35 24.37
C ARG A 54 11.73 0.64 24.20
N GLU A 55 11.94 1.88 24.58
CA GLU A 55 10.98 2.98 24.46
C GLU A 55 11.10 3.72 23.11
N CYS A 56 12.08 3.32 22.28
CA CYS A 56 12.28 3.85 20.93
C CYS A 56 11.94 2.81 19.85
N PRO A 57 10.71 2.73 19.37
CA PRO A 57 10.25 1.70 18.42
C PRO A 57 11.11 1.63 17.15
N PHE A 58 11.53 2.79 16.63
CA PHE A 58 12.36 2.88 15.43
C PHE A 58 13.73 2.19 15.62
N LEU A 59 14.48 2.50 16.68
CA LEU A 59 15.79 1.91 16.93
C LEU A 59 15.69 0.47 17.42
N LEU A 60 14.63 0.11 18.16
CA LEU A 60 14.35 -1.26 18.54
C LEU A 60 14.09 -2.14 17.32
N ASN A 61 13.36 -1.66 16.31
CA ASN A 61 13.13 -2.37 15.06
C ASN A 61 14.44 -2.60 14.29
N ILE A 62 15.35 -1.63 14.26
CA ILE A 62 16.68 -1.81 13.67
C ILE A 62 17.46 -2.89 14.42
N LEU A 63 17.49 -2.84 15.74
CA LEU A 63 18.22 -3.79 16.58
C LEU A 63 17.72 -5.23 16.43
N THR A 64 16.42 -5.43 16.28
CA THR A 64 15.79 -6.75 16.16
C THR A 64 15.80 -7.32 14.75
N SER A 65 16.06 -6.50 13.72
CA SER A 65 16.15 -6.94 12.32
C SER A 65 17.47 -7.67 12.05
N LYS A 66 17.42 -8.96 11.68
CA LYS A 66 18.63 -9.75 11.35
C LYS A 66 18.64 -10.13 9.86
N PRO A 67 19.81 -10.12 9.19
CA PRO A 67 21.14 -9.72 9.67
C PRO A 67 21.31 -8.20 9.74
N LEU A 68 22.05 -7.71 10.75
CA LEU A 68 22.41 -6.30 10.90
C LEU A 68 23.56 -5.97 9.92
N SER A 69 23.35 -5.00 9.04
CA SER A 69 24.44 -4.47 8.22
C SER A 69 25.41 -3.59 9.05
N PRO A 70 26.69 -3.45 8.65
CA PRO A 70 27.65 -2.59 9.35
C PRO A 70 27.15 -1.16 9.55
N ASP A 71 26.47 -0.58 8.56
CA ASP A 71 25.92 0.78 8.64
C ASP A 71 24.83 0.93 9.72
N ARG A 72 23.98 -0.11 9.88
CA ARG A 72 22.96 -0.13 10.94
C ARG A 72 23.54 -0.27 12.32
N VAL A 73 24.60 -1.07 12.46
CA VAL A 73 25.35 -1.19 13.71
C VAL A 73 26.00 0.15 14.10
N ASP A 74 26.61 0.83 13.13
CA ASP A 74 27.20 2.15 13.34
C ASP A 74 26.16 3.22 13.70
N PHE A 75 25.01 3.20 13.03
CA PHE A 75 23.89 4.10 13.34
C PHE A 75 23.37 3.88 14.76
N LEU A 76 23.15 2.63 15.20
CA LEU A 76 22.72 2.31 16.56
C LEU A 76 23.74 2.78 17.60
N ARG A 77 25.05 2.58 17.38
CA ARG A 77 26.12 3.06 18.27
C ARG A 77 26.13 4.58 18.41
N ARG A 78 26.00 5.29 17.29
CA ARG A 78 25.95 6.76 17.30
C ARG A 78 24.66 7.33 17.87
N SER A 79 23.60 6.54 17.93
CA SER A 79 22.35 6.94 18.58
C SER A 79 22.41 6.85 20.10
N GLN A 80 23.42 6.22 20.69
CA GLN A 80 23.53 6.08 22.13
C GLN A 80 23.76 7.44 22.83
N CYS A 81 22.95 7.74 23.87
CA CYS A 81 23.01 8.96 24.65
C CYS A 81 23.22 8.73 26.18
N GLY A 82 23.35 7.47 26.62
CA GLY A 82 23.57 7.13 28.04
C GLY A 82 23.15 5.72 28.38
N PHE A 83 22.98 5.44 29.66
CA PHE A 83 22.46 4.17 30.20
C PHE A 83 21.39 4.44 31.26
N ALA A 84 20.36 3.61 31.30
CA ALA A 84 19.43 3.50 32.41
C ALA A 84 19.93 2.40 33.34
N ASP A 85 19.99 2.68 34.66
CA ASP A 85 20.34 1.72 35.70
C ASP A 85 21.66 0.92 35.48
N ARG A 86 22.63 1.49 34.78
CA ARG A 86 23.97 0.94 34.47
C ARG A 86 24.01 -0.25 33.51
N THR A 87 22.88 -0.76 33.04
CA THR A 87 22.81 -1.96 32.19
C THR A 87 22.02 -1.79 30.92
N GLU A 88 20.99 -0.93 30.89
CA GLU A 88 20.17 -0.72 29.72
C GLU A 88 20.61 0.53 28.93
N PRO A 89 20.97 0.42 27.64
CA PRO A 89 21.41 1.57 26.86
C PRO A 89 20.23 2.52 26.60
N LYS A 90 20.48 3.81 26.81
CA LYS A 90 19.62 4.90 26.35
C LYS A 90 20.04 5.33 24.96
N VAL A 91 19.07 5.65 24.14
CA VAL A 91 19.27 6.08 22.76
C VAL A 91 18.52 7.38 22.49
N CYS A 92 19.08 8.20 21.61
CA CYS A 92 18.42 9.41 21.14
C CYS A 92 17.29 9.03 20.18
N CYS A 93 16.07 9.06 20.69
CA CYS A 93 14.86 8.79 19.92
C CYS A 93 14.30 10.09 19.38
N ARG A 94 14.04 10.13 18.08
CA ARG A 94 13.46 11.31 17.43
C ARG A 94 12.12 11.66 18.09
N ALA A 95 11.91 12.91 18.45
CA ALA A 95 10.65 13.39 19.00
C ALA A 95 9.57 13.25 17.91
N GLU A 96 8.52 12.47 18.17
CA GLU A 96 7.30 12.52 17.37
C GLU A 96 6.66 13.88 17.65
N ASN A 97 6.61 14.75 16.63
CA ASN A 97 6.09 16.09 16.78
C ASN A 97 4.60 16.06 17.18
N ASN A 98 4.31 16.36 18.44
CA ASN A 98 3.04 16.93 18.85
C ASN A 98 3.00 18.38 18.33
N VAL A 99 2.45 18.58 17.16
CA VAL A 99 2.27 19.92 16.58
C VAL A 99 1.03 20.56 17.21
N GLY A 100 1.31 21.42 18.21
CA GLY A 100 0.39 22.52 18.53
C GLY A 100 0.42 23.56 17.42
N ASN A 101 -0.76 24.09 17.05
CA ASN A 101 -1.00 25.15 16.08
C ASN A 101 0.04 26.28 16.16
N ASP A 102 0.78 26.52 15.09
CA ASP A 102 1.06 27.88 14.60
C ASP A 102 1.51 27.84 13.13
N GLY A 103 0.90 28.67 12.31
CA GLY A 103 1.08 28.66 10.87
C GLY A 103 2.42 29.16 10.38
N ARG A 104 3.02 28.38 9.45
CA ARG A 104 3.79 28.85 8.28
C ARG A 104 4.22 27.66 7.42
N ASP A 105 3.97 27.78 6.11
CA ASP A 105 4.36 26.86 5.05
C ASP A 105 5.82 26.42 5.10
N THR A 106 6.03 25.09 5.06
CA THR A 106 7.08 24.45 4.26
C THR A 106 6.77 22.94 4.15
N SER A 107 6.88 22.37 2.97
CA SER A 107 6.68 21.00 2.52
C SER A 107 6.98 19.91 3.58
N GLY A 108 5.97 19.48 4.32
CA GLY A 108 6.05 18.40 5.30
C GLY A 108 5.11 17.26 4.91
N THR A 109 5.62 16.05 4.89
CA THR A 109 4.84 14.80 4.80
C THR A 109 4.01 14.62 6.08
N GLY A 110 2.95 15.43 6.24
CA GLY A 110 2.01 15.31 7.33
C GLY A 110 1.16 14.05 7.20
N SER A 111 1.02 13.27 8.27
CA SER A 111 0.00 12.22 8.31
C SER A 111 -1.38 12.87 8.26
N VAL A 112 -2.22 12.43 7.32
CA VAL A 112 -3.61 12.86 7.23
C VAL A 112 -4.44 12.05 8.21
N ASP A 113 -5.15 12.71 9.13
CA ASP A 113 -6.07 12.00 10.02
C ASP A 113 -7.34 11.60 9.24
N LEU A 114 -7.43 10.33 8.88
CA LEU A 114 -8.55 9.76 8.15
C LEU A 114 -9.71 9.33 9.06
N ARG A 115 -9.47 9.25 10.38
CA ARG A 115 -10.42 8.65 11.35
C ARG A 115 -11.68 9.47 11.60
N ASN A 116 -11.64 10.78 11.35
CA ASN A 116 -12.75 11.69 11.58
C ASN A 116 -13.48 12.08 10.28
N ASN A 117 -13.19 11.46 9.15
CA ASN A 117 -13.88 11.75 7.90
C ASN A 117 -15.14 10.90 7.76
N GLN A 118 -16.31 11.52 7.89
CA GLN A 118 -17.62 10.85 7.83
C GLN A 118 -17.93 10.19 6.47
N LEU A 119 -17.17 10.51 5.43
CA LEU A 119 -17.35 9.96 4.08
C LEU A 119 -16.53 8.69 3.85
N LEU A 120 -15.59 8.39 4.75
CA LEU A 120 -14.81 7.15 4.75
C LEU A 120 -15.39 6.16 5.76
N PRO A 121 -15.32 4.85 5.46
CA PRO A 121 -15.81 3.84 6.40
C PRO A 121 -14.86 3.68 7.59
N ASP A 122 -15.42 3.49 8.79
CA ASP A 122 -14.64 3.18 10.01
C ASP A 122 -13.87 1.86 9.87
N VAL A 123 -14.43 0.93 9.11
CA VAL A 123 -13.86 -0.39 8.87
C VAL A 123 -13.54 -0.53 7.38
N CYS A 124 -12.27 -0.75 7.06
CA CYS A 124 -11.77 -0.92 5.70
C CYS A 124 -10.63 -1.94 5.64
N GLY A 125 -10.31 -2.39 4.44
CA GLY A 125 -9.15 -3.25 4.16
C GLY A 125 -9.22 -4.63 4.82
N GLN A 126 -10.41 -5.09 5.21
CA GLN A 126 -10.61 -6.40 5.79
C GLN A 126 -10.80 -7.43 4.69
N ASP A 127 -9.88 -8.38 4.65
CA ASP A 127 -9.90 -9.55 3.81
C ASP A 127 -10.00 -10.79 4.71
N LEU A 128 -10.91 -11.68 4.42
CA LEU A 128 -11.10 -12.91 5.19
C LEU A 128 -10.10 -14.00 4.78
N SER A 129 -9.45 -13.87 3.64
CA SER A 129 -8.45 -14.81 3.15
C SER A 129 -7.09 -14.58 3.81
N LEU A 130 -6.61 -15.56 4.58
CA LEU A 130 -5.33 -15.50 5.33
C LEU A 130 -4.14 -16.07 4.55
N ARG A 131 -4.26 -16.40 3.25
CA ARG A 131 -3.20 -17.08 2.50
C ARG A 131 -2.76 -16.25 1.29
N ILE A 132 -1.52 -15.80 1.32
CA ILE A 132 -0.87 -15.10 0.22
C ILE A 132 0.33 -15.90 -0.26
N VAL A 133 0.29 -16.44 -1.48
CA VAL A 133 1.46 -16.98 -2.20
C VAL A 133 1.33 -16.70 -3.69
N GLY A 134 2.40 -16.17 -4.29
CA GLY A 134 2.56 -15.50 -5.56
C GLY A 134 1.97 -16.11 -6.85
N GLY A 135 1.47 -15.23 -7.71
CA GLY A 135 1.10 -15.48 -9.10
C GLY A 135 -0.05 -16.47 -9.32
N GLU A 136 -1.13 -16.40 -8.52
CA GLU A 136 -2.17 -17.42 -8.41
C GLU A 136 -3.57 -16.83 -8.54
N LEU A 137 -4.55 -17.73 -8.78
CA LEU A 137 -5.97 -17.41 -8.65
C LEU A 137 -6.26 -16.83 -7.28
N THR A 138 -7.08 -15.78 -7.21
CA THR A 138 -7.61 -15.30 -5.94
C THR A 138 -8.67 -16.27 -5.40
N GLN A 139 -8.98 -16.16 -4.09
CA GLN A 139 -10.20 -16.76 -3.55
C GLN A 139 -11.41 -15.87 -3.91
N LEU A 140 -12.63 -16.39 -3.79
CA LEU A 140 -13.87 -15.67 -4.11
C LEU A 140 -13.98 -14.35 -3.34
N ASP A 141 -13.67 -14.39 -2.03
CA ASP A 141 -13.78 -13.27 -1.09
C ASP A 141 -12.47 -12.48 -0.95
N GLU A 142 -11.43 -12.85 -1.70
CA GLU A 142 -10.13 -12.14 -1.66
C GLU A 142 -10.22 -10.82 -2.45
N PHE A 143 -9.72 -9.75 -1.85
CA PHE A 143 -9.76 -8.39 -2.40
C PHE A 143 -11.17 -7.91 -2.79
N PRO A 144 -12.12 -7.88 -1.84
CA PRO A 144 -13.53 -7.55 -2.10
C PRO A 144 -13.79 -6.10 -2.50
N TRP A 145 -12.77 -5.27 -2.56
CA TRP A 145 -12.80 -3.89 -3.05
C TRP A 145 -12.50 -3.75 -4.54
N MET A 146 -12.12 -4.85 -5.21
CA MET A 146 -11.80 -4.81 -6.63
C MET A 146 -13.04 -4.46 -7.45
N THR A 147 -12.84 -3.60 -8.43
CA THR A 147 -13.94 -3.04 -9.25
C THR A 147 -13.57 -3.12 -10.72
N LEU A 148 -14.49 -3.58 -11.56
CA LEU A 148 -14.39 -3.45 -13.02
C LEU A 148 -15.14 -2.21 -13.48
N LEU A 149 -14.56 -1.45 -14.41
CA LEU A 149 -15.20 -0.30 -15.03
C LEU A 149 -15.98 -0.73 -16.28
N GLU A 150 -17.26 -0.35 -16.35
CA GLU A 150 -18.18 -0.71 -17.41
C GLU A 150 -18.35 0.42 -18.44
N TYR A 151 -18.05 0.12 -19.69
CA TYR A 151 -18.12 1.07 -20.80
C TYR A 151 -19.20 0.68 -21.78
N ARG A 152 -19.99 1.69 -22.17
CA ARG A 152 -20.91 1.58 -23.32
C ARG A 152 -20.15 1.88 -24.60
N LYS A 153 -20.22 0.98 -25.54
CA LYS A 153 -19.68 1.11 -26.91
C LYS A 153 -20.81 0.90 -27.93
N PRO A 154 -20.63 1.24 -29.21
CA PRO A 154 -21.69 1.07 -30.24
C PRO A 154 -22.22 -0.36 -30.35
N THR A 155 -21.40 -1.35 -30.03
CA THR A 155 -21.74 -2.79 -30.12
C THR A 155 -22.23 -3.41 -28.82
N GLY A 156 -22.50 -2.62 -27.76
CA GLY A 156 -22.96 -3.11 -26.46
C GLY A 156 -22.03 -2.66 -25.28
N MET A 157 -22.10 -3.38 -24.19
CA MET A 157 -21.29 -3.13 -23.00
C MET A 157 -19.96 -3.89 -23.07
N THR A 158 -18.94 -3.35 -22.41
CA THR A 158 -17.65 -4.01 -22.22
C THR A 158 -17.03 -3.53 -20.92
N THR A 159 -16.16 -4.33 -20.34
CA THR A 159 -15.28 -3.93 -19.26
C THR A 159 -13.90 -3.58 -19.79
N ALA A 160 -13.27 -2.59 -19.23
CA ALA A 160 -11.86 -2.26 -19.40
C ALA A 160 -11.46 -1.45 -18.18
N CYS A 161 -10.22 -1.37 -17.80
CA CYS A 161 -9.80 -0.76 -16.57
C CYS A 161 -10.44 -1.38 -15.30
N GLY A 162 -9.69 -1.27 -14.23
CA GLY A 162 -10.12 -1.55 -12.88
C GLY A 162 -10.30 -0.28 -12.06
N GLY A 163 -10.70 -0.48 -10.83
CA GLY A 163 -10.80 0.53 -9.80
C GLY A 163 -10.79 -0.13 -8.43
N VAL A 164 -10.89 0.68 -7.40
CA VAL A 164 -10.94 0.20 -6.03
C VAL A 164 -11.99 0.95 -5.21
N LEU A 165 -12.88 0.20 -4.56
CA LEU A 165 -13.92 0.76 -3.71
C LEU A 165 -13.28 1.31 -2.43
N ILE A 166 -13.47 2.60 -2.14
CA ILE A 166 -12.93 3.28 -0.95
C ILE A 166 -14.00 3.69 0.06
N SER A 167 -15.26 3.76 -0.37
CA SER A 167 -16.42 4.02 0.50
C SER A 167 -17.70 3.46 -0.12
N ARG A 168 -18.85 3.59 0.56
CA ARG A 168 -20.14 3.16 0.01
C ARG A 168 -20.48 3.83 -1.33
N ARG A 169 -19.90 4.98 -1.62
CA ARG A 169 -20.28 5.81 -2.76
C ARG A 169 -19.13 6.19 -3.69
N TYR A 170 -17.90 5.77 -3.39
CA TYR A 170 -16.74 6.19 -4.17
C TYR A 170 -15.82 5.03 -4.56
N VAL A 171 -15.47 5.03 -5.84
CA VAL A 171 -14.44 4.20 -6.44
C VAL A 171 -13.28 5.08 -6.87
N LEU A 172 -12.07 4.71 -6.49
CA LEU A 172 -10.82 5.33 -6.92
C LEU A 172 -10.27 4.58 -8.12
N THR A 173 -9.82 5.30 -9.14
CA THR A 173 -9.27 4.73 -10.39
C THR A 173 -8.26 5.70 -11.01
N ALA A 174 -7.75 5.37 -12.20
CA ALA A 174 -6.87 6.23 -12.98
C ALA A 174 -7.65 7.22 -13.85
N ALA A 175 -7.13 8.42 -14.03
CA ALA A 175 -7.75 9.43 -14.90
C ALA A 175 -7.75 9.00 -16.37
N HIS A 176 -6.73 8.23 -16.80
CA HIS A 176 -6.65 7.73 -18.18
C HIS A 176 -7.79 6.75 -18.51
N CYS A 177 -8.40 6.11 -17.53
CA CYS A 177 -9.59 5.27 -17.72
C CYS A 177 -10.85 6.07 -18.06
N ILE A 178 -10.86 7.39 -17.81
CA ILE A 178 -12.00 8.26 -18.11
C ILE A 178 -11.75 9.09 -19.39
N LYS A 179 -10.55 9.64 -19.54
CA LYS A 179 -10.19 10.56 -20.65
C LYS A 179 -8.77 10.33 -21.19
N GLY A 180 -8.27 9.10 -21.11
CA GLY A 180 -6.97 8.74 -21.69
C GLY A 180 -6.98 8.84 -23.22
N LYS A 181 -5.81 9.14 -23.79
CA LYS A 181 -5.66 9.23 -25.27
C LYS A 181 -5.93 7.91 -25.98
N ASP A 182 -5.71 6.78 -25.31
CA ASP A 182 -5.84 5.43 -25.85
C ASP A 182 -7.28 4.87 -25.64
N LEU A 183 -8.14 5.60 -24.91
CA LEU A 183 -9.54 5.24 -24.76
C LEU A 183 -10.29 5.57 -26.06
N PRO A 184 -10.98 4.61 -26.70
CA PRO A 184 -11.72 4.88 -27.93
C PRO A 184 -12.79 5.98 -27.70
N LYS A 185 -12.85 6.97 -28.58
CA LYS A 185 -13.78 8.09 -28.47
C LYS A 185 -15.27 7.69 -28.47
N THR A 186 -15.57 6.49 -28.97
CA THR A 186 -16.91 5.91 -28.99
C THR A 186 -17.29 5.19 -27.72
N TRP A 187 -16.35 5.06 -26.77
CA TRP A 187 -16.61 4.42 -25.50
C TRP A 187 -16.98 5.43 -24.43
N THR A 188 -17.99 5.12 -23.66
CA THR A 188 -18.43 5.96 -22.53
C THR A 188 -18.44 5.14 -21.26
N LEU A 189 -17.67 5.53 -20.28
CA LEU A 189 -17.71 4.94 -18.93
C LEU A 189 -19.11 5.22 -18.33
N THR A 190 -19.86 4.19 -17.97
CA THR A 190 -21.25 4.33 -17.51
C THR A 190 -21.53 3.71 -16.15
N GLY A 191 -20.73 2.74 -15.74
CA GLY A 191 -20.95 2.01 -14.50
C GLY A 191 -19.69 1.37 -13.96
N VAL A 192 -19.85 0.76 -12.82
CA VAL A 192 -18.87 -0.10 -12.17
C VAL A 192 -19.50 -1.42 -11.78
N ARG A 193 -18.74 -2.51 -11.83
CA ARG A 193 -19.16 -3.84 -11.40
C ARG A 193 -18.32 -4.25 -10.18
N LEU A 194 -18.99 -4.63 -9.12
CA LEU A 194 -18.44 -4.97 -7.81
C LEU A 194 -18.78 -6.42 -7.47
N GLY A 195 -17.94 -7.07 -6.66
CA GLY A 195 -18.16 -8.45 -6.22
C GLY A 195 -17.89 -9.49 -7.31
N GLU A 196 -17.20 -9.12 -8.39
CA GLU A 196 -16.90 -9.99 -9.52
C GLU A 196 -15.71 -10.91 -9.22
N TYR A 197 -15.76 -12.14 -9.71
CA TYR A 197 -14.66 -13.09 -9.67
C TYR A 197 -14.38 -13.70 -11.05
N ASP A 198 -15.40 -14.30 -11.72
CA ASP A 198 -15.31 -14.86 -13.07
C ASP A 198 -16.28 -14.16 -14.01
N THR A 199 -15.79 -13.32 -14.89
CA THR A 199 -16.57 -12.50 -15.83
C THR A 199 -17.38 -13.33 -16.84
N THR A 200 -17.24 -14.65 -16.86
CA THR A 200 -17.99 -15.57 -17.76
C THR A 200 -19.19 -16.21 -17.10
N THR A 201 -19.37 -16.06 -15.79
CA THR A 201 -20.47 -16.63 -15.03
C THR A 201 -21.32 -15.52 -14.39
N ASP A 202 -22.63 -15.76 -14.25
CA ASP A 202 -23.53 -14.82 -13.58
C ASP A 202 -23.37 -14.93 -12.05
N ARG A 203 -23.07 -16.13 -11.55
CA ARG A 203 -22.80 -16.42 -10.16
C ARG A 203 -21.54 -17.24 -10.03
N ASP A 204 -20.59 -16.72 -9.26
CA ASP A 204 -19.27 -17.30 -9.09
C ASP A 204 -19.25 -18.34 -8.00
N CYS A 205 -18.77 -19.54 -8.31
CA CYS A 205 -18.67 -20.64 -7.38
C CYS A 205 -17.33 -21.37 -7.52
N VAL A 206 -16.80 -21.84 -6.38
CA VAL A 206 -15.58 -22.67 -6.32
C VAL A 206 -15.85 -23.95 -5.56
N GLN A 207 -15.13 -25.02 -5.88
CA GLN A 207 -15.20 -26.28 -5.14
C GLN A 207 -14.50 -26.13 -3.77
N ASP A 208 -15.15 -26.60 -2.72
CA ASP A 208 -14.61 -26.63 -1.35
C ASP A 208 -14.28 -28.09 -0.94
N GLY A 209 -13.23 -28.63 -1.54
CA GLY A 209 -12.83 -30.03 -1.32
C GLY A 209 -14.00 -31.00 -1.50
N ASP A 210 -14.19 -31.91 -0.51
CA ASP A 210 -15.30 -32.86 -0.51
C ASP A 210 -16.63 -32.28 0.02
N ASN A 211 -16.63 -31.00 0.47
CA ASN A 211 -17.78 -30.37 1.12
C ASN A 211 -18.79 -29.73 0.16
N GLY A 212 -18.56 -29.83 -1.13
CA GLY A 212 -19.45 -29.28 -2.15
C GLY A 212 -18.93 -27.97 -2.76
N GLN A 213 -19.83 -27.04 -3.06
CA GLN A 213 -19.54 -25.80 -3.77
C GLN A 213 -19.83 -24.58 -2.87
N ILE A 214 -18.86 -23.66 -2.79
CA ILE A 214 -19.08 -22.34 -2.18
C ILE A 214 -19.29 -21.34 -3.29
N CYS A 215 -20.37 -20.53 -3.17
CA CYS A 215 -20.71 -19.52 -4.15
C CYS A 215 -20.69 -18.12 -3.53
N ALA A 216 -20.23 -17.15 -4.30
CA ALA A 216 -20.33 -15.72 -3.96
C ALA A 216 -21.78 -15.22 -4.13
N ASP A 217 -22.04 -14.02 -3.57
CA ASP A 217 -23.21 -13.24 -3.93
C ASP A 217 -23.09 -12.83 -5.41
N ASP A 218 -24.25 -12.56 -6.07
CA ASP A 218 -24.23 -12.09 -7.45
C ASP A 218 -23.50 -10.75 -7.58
N PRO A 219 -22.69 -10.54 -8.62
CA PRO A 219 -22.01 -9.26 -8.84
C PRO A 219 -22.98 -8.10 -8.98
N VAL A 220 -22.61 -6.92 -8.50
CA VAL A 220 -23.48 -5.74 -8.47
C VAL A 220 -22.95 -4.66 -9.42
N SER A 221 -23.71 -4.36 -10.48
CA SER A 221 -23.44 -3.18 -11.33
C SER A 221 -24.14 -1.94 -10.78
N VAL A 222 -23.37 -0.84 -10.71
CA VAL A 222 -23.85 0.46 -10.22
C VAL A 222 -23.47 1.54 -11.22
N GLY A 223 -24.44 2.38 -11.60
CA GLY A 223 -24.17 3.55 -12.46
C GLY A 223 -23.27 4.60 -11.79
N ILE A 224 -22.63 5.42 -12.60
CA ILE A 224 -21.77 6.51 -12.15
C ILE A 224 -22.55 7.82 -12.26
N GLU A 225 -22.66 8.55 -11.14
CA GLU A 225 -23.26 9.89 -11.07
C GLU A 225 -22.28 10.96 -11.50
N ASP A 226 -21.01 10.86 -11.02
CA ASP A 226 -19.98 11.88 -11.27
C ASP A 226 -18.62 11.23 -11.52
N LYS A 227 -17.82 11.84 -12.39
CA LYS A 227 -16.47 11.41 -12.78
C LYS A 227 -15.50 12.54 -12.56
N ILE A 228 -14.76 12.50 -11.48
CA ILE A 228 -13.86 13.56 -11.03
C ILE A 228 -12.43 13.14 -11.35
N THR A 229 -11.86 13.69 -12.42
CA THR A 229 -10.45 13.47 -12.76
C THR A 229 -9.62 14.60 -12.18
N HIS A 230 -8.40 14.30 -11.76
CA HIS A 230 -7.49 15.33 -11.26
C HIS A 230 -7.31 16.43 -12.31
N GLU A 231 -7.43 17.70 -11.90
CA GLU A 231 -7.45 18.86 -12.77
C GLU A 231 -6.15 19.08 -13.54
N GLN A 232 -5.03 18.61 -12.99
CA GLN A 232 -3.72 18.69 -13.62
C GLN A 232 -3.41 17.51 -14.54
N TYR A 233 -4.28 16.50 -14.62
CA TYR A 233 -4.08 15.36 -15.52
C TYR A 233 -4.11 15.78 -16.99
N ARG A 234 -3.10 15.36 -17.75
CA ARG A 234 -2.96 15.66 -19.18
C ARG A 234 -2.93 14.38 -20.00
N PRO A 235 -3.99 14.04 -20.75
CA PRO A 235 -4.10 12.77 -21.47
C PRO A 235 -2.98 12.49 -22.46
N THR A 236 -2.36 13.54 -23.02
CA THR A 236 -1.30 13.44 -24.03
C THR A 236 0.11 13.43 -23.44
N ALA A 237 0.26 13.68 -22.13
CA ALA A 237 1.55 13.67 -21.47
C ALA A 237 2.10 12.24 -21.40
N ARG A 238 3.39 12.06 -21.73
CA ARG A 238 4.02 10.72 -21.71
C ARG A 238 4.31 10.22 -20.31
N ASP A 239 4.49 11.13 -19.37
CA ASP A 239 4.80 10.87 -17.96
C ASP A 239 3.56 10.53 -17.12
N GLN A 240 2.34 10.74 -17.66
CA GLN A 240 1.07 10.43 -17.01
C GLN A 240 1.00 10.90 -15.54
N ARG A 241 1.52 12.08 -15.22
CA ARG A 241 1.39 12.66 -13.87
C ARG A 241 -0.07 12.97 -13.57
N TYR A 242 -0.43 12.92 -12.28
CA TYR A 242 -1.78 13.17 -11.80
C TYR A 242 -2.83 12.20 -12.36
N ASP A 243 -2.40 10.98 -12.68
CA ASP A 243 -3.26 9.93 -13.23
C ASP A 243 -4.10 9.28 -12.14
N ILE A 244 -5.09 10.05 -11.65
CA ILE A 244 -5.99 9.64 -10.57
C ILE A 244 -7.37 10.24 -10.80
N ALA A 245 -8.42 9.50 -10.45
CA ALA A 245 -9.80 9.94 -10.56
C ALA A 245 -10.69 9.28 -9.52
N LEU A 246 -11.76 9.99 -9.13
CA LEU A 246 -12.86 9.48 -8.32
C LEU A 246 -14.10 9.27 -9.20
N LEU A 247 -14.78 8.16 -8.96
CA LEU A 247 -16.11 7.89 -9.50
C LEU A 247 -17.11 7.94 -8.36
N ARG A 248 -18.03 8.91 -8.37
CA ARG A 248 -19.15 8.92 -7.46
C ARG A 248 -20.25 8.03 -8.01
N LEU A 249 -20.65 7.02 -7.26
CA LEU A 249 -21.68 6.07 -7.66
C LEU A 249 -23.08 6.70 -7.56
N ALA A 250 -23.99 6.29 -8.41
CA ALA A 250 -25.36 6.81 -8.44
C ALA A 250 -26.19 6.46 -7.19
N ARG A 251 -25.77 5.44 -6.46
CA ARG A 251 -26.36 5.02 -5.18
C ARG A 251 -25.30 4.44 -4.25
N ASP A 252 -25.60 4.38 -2.98
CA ASP A 252 -24.76 3.69 -2.01
C ASP A 252 -24.70 2.18 -2.29
N VAL A 253 -23.54 1.59 -2.02
CA VAL A 253 -23.30 0.16 -2.11
C VAL A 253 -23.44 -0.47 -0.73
N THR A 254 -24.18 -1.58 -0.67
CA THR A 254 -24.25 -2.40 0.54
C THR A 254 -22.97 -3.25 0.63
N PHE A 255 -22.28 -3.18 1.76
CA PHE A 255 -21.11 -4.03 2.00
C PHE A 255 -21.55 -5.45 2.33
N THR A 256 -20.89 -6.42 1.74
CA THR A 256 -21.07 -7.87 1.94
C THR A 256 -19.70 -8.51 2.19
N ASN A 257 -19.62 -9.84 2.22
CA ASN A 257 -18.33 -10.52 2.28
C ASN A 257 -17.51 -10.35 0.99
N TYR A 258 -18.16 -10.10 -0.13
CA TYR A 258 -17.58 -9.97 -1.46
C TYR A 258 -17.47 -8.52 -1.96
N ILE A 259 -18.05 -7.57 -1.23
CA ILE A 259 -17.99 -6.13 -1.55
C ILE A 259 -17.64 -5.36 -0.27
N LYS A 260 -16.41 -4.93 -0.13
CA LYS A 260 -15.90 -4.15 1.02
C LYS A 260 -14.95 -3.06 0.53
N PRO A 261 -14.78 -1.97 1.27
CA PRO A 261 -13.83 -0.92 0.93
C PRO A 261 -12.40 -1.28 1.36
N ILE A 262 -11.41 -0.83 0.59
CA ILE A 262 -10.00 -0.80 1.01
C ILE A 262 -9.71 0.46 1.84
N CYS A 263 -8.65 0.46 2.64
CA CYS A 263 -8.21 1.65 3.34
C CYS A 263 -7.36 2.57 2.44
N LEU A 264 -7.48 3.87 2.66
CA LEU A 264 -6.52 4.85 2.14
C LEU A 264 -5.28 4.92 3.06
N PRO A 265 -4.11 5.26 2.54
CA PRO A 265 -2.91 5.44 3.35
C PRO A 265 -3.03 6.68 4.23
N SER A 266 -2.71 6.57 5.51
CA SER A 266 -2.64 7.69 6.46
C SER A 266 -1.29 8.41 6.45
N ASN A 267 -0.29 7.80 5.84
CA ASN A 267 1.07 8.35 5.70
C ASN A 267 1.71 7.89 4.39
N ALA A 268 2.88 8.43 4.07
CA ALA A 268 3.62 8.11 2.85
C ALA A 268 4.56 6.91 2.97
N THR A 269 4.47 6.12 4.06
CA THR A 269 5.35 4.96 4.26
C THR A 269 5.06 3.88 3.23
N LEU A 270 6.09 3.46 2.52
CA LEU A 270 6.01 2.39 1.53
C LEU A 270 6.60 1.11 2.10
N HIS A 271 5.85 0.03 2.00
CA HIS A 271 6.32 -1.31 2.32
C HIS A 271 7.18 -1.87 1.18
N ARG A 272 7.96 -2.92 1.46
CA ARG A 272 8.83 -3.54 0.43
C ARG A 272 8.07 -4.46 -0.52
N GLN A 273 6.90 -4.92 -0.14
CA GLN A 273 6.10 -5.86 -0.91
C GLN A 273 4.69 -5.31 -1.11
N PHE A 274 4.22 -5.42 -2.34
CA PHE A 274 2.90 -5.02 -2.77
C PHE A 274 2.19 -6.15 -3.48
N TYR A 275 0.90 -5.95 -3.69
CA TYR A 275 0.05 -6.83 -4.47
C TYR A 275 -0.78 -6.03 -5.45
N VAL A 276 -0.93 -6.56 -6.64
CA VAL A 276 -1.92 -6.12 -7.62
C VAL A 276 -2.90 -7.25 -7.86
N ALA A 277 -4.12 -6.92 -8.17
CA ALA A 277 -5.13 -7.90 -8.59
C ALA A 277 -5.95 -7.34 -9.74
N GLY A 278 -6.54 -8.22 -10.54
CA GLY A 278 -7.36 -7.80 -11.67
C GLY A 278 -7.63 -8.93 -12.67
N TRP A 279 -8.21 -8.53 -13.77
CA TRP A 279 -8.59 -9.40 -14.90
C TRP A 279 -7.80 -9.06 -16.17
N GLY A 280 -6.69 -8.36 -16.02
CA GLY A 280 -5.88 -7.89 -17.11
C GLY A 280 -5.23 -8.99 -17.94
N LYS A 281 -4.47 -8.55 -18.94
CA LYS A 281 -3.77 -9.42 -19.87
C LYS A 281 -2.76 -10.30 -19.12
N THR A 282 -2.77 -11.59 -19.44
CA THR A 282 -1.79 -12.57 -19.00
C THR A 282 -0.72 -12.84 -20.06
N GLU A 283 0.26 -13.68 -19.75
CA GLU A 283 1.27 -14.11 -20.74
C GLU A 283 0.67 -14.83 -21.94
N THR A 284 -0.46 -15.53 -21.75
CA THR A 284 -1.07 -16.41 -22.75
C THR A 284 -2.41 -15.92 -23.30
N LYS A 285 -3.08 -14.98 -22.62
CA LYS A 285 -4.41 -14.49 -22.98
C LYS A 285 -4.45 -12.96 -23.02
N SER A 286 -5.33 -12.40 -23.85
CA SER A 286 -5.58 -10.96 -23.93
C SER A 286 -6.17 -10.38 -22.64
N GLU A 287 -6.86 -11.19 -21.86
CA GLU A 287 -7.46 -10.90 -20.57
C GLU A 287 -7.70 -12.20 -19.79
N SER A 288 -7.79 -12.12 -18.48
CA SER A 288 -8.21 -13.22 -17.63
C SER A 288 -9.71 -13.12 -17.37
N ASN A 289 -10.44 -14.23 -17.48
CA ASN A 289 -11.82 -14.25 -17.04
C ASN A 289 -11.94 -14.24 -15.51
N VAL A 290 -10.99 -14.86 -14.84
CA VAL A 290 -10.96 -15.01 -13.38
C VAL A 290 -10.03 -13.97 -12.77
N LYS A 291 -10.40 -13.42 -11.63
CA LYS A 291 -9.59 -12.49 -10.85
C LYS A 291 -8.25 -13.13 -10.43
N LEU A 292 -7.14 -12.53 -10.86
CA LEU A 292 -5.78 -12.95 -10.55
C LEU A 292 -5.13 -11.98 -9.57
N LYS A 293 -4.09 -12.44 -8.88
CA LYS A 293 -3.22 -11.63 -8.03
C LYS A 293 -1.75 -11.83 -8.36
N LEU A 294 -0.95 -10.82 -8.11
CA LEU A 294 0.51 -10.86 -8.29
C LEU A 294 1.20 -10.06 -7.20
N ALA A 295 2.21 -10.67 -6.59
CA ALA A 295 3.10 -10.00 -5.65
C ALA A 295 4.22 -9.27 -6.40
N LEU A 296 4.43 -7.99 -6.03
CA LEU A 296 5.44 -7.11 -6.61
C LEU A 296 6.32 -6.53 -5.49
N SER A 297 7.60 -6.34 -5.79
CA SER A 297 8.52 -5.63 -4.90
C SER A 297 8.55 -4.14 -5.22
N LEU A 298 8.74 -3.31 -4.18
CA LEU A 298 9.08 -1.90 -4.38
C LEU A 298 10.35 -1.80 -5.22
N ALA A 299 10.31 -1.05 -6.30
CA ALA A 299 11.49 -0.75 -7.08
C ALA A 299 12.25 0.44 -6.48
N ASP A 300 13.56 0.47 -6.70
CA ASP A 300 14.35 1.65 -6.35
C ASP A 300 13.90 2.86 -7.18
N GLY A 301 13.52 3.95 -6.51
CA GLY A 301 12.91 5.12 -7.14
C GLY A 301 13.87 5.82 -8.12
N ASP A 302 15.15 5.96 -7.76
CA ASP A 302 16.15 6.63 -8.59
C ASP A 302 16.48 5.81 -9.82
N ALA A 303 16.68 4.50 -9.66
CA ALA A 303 16.91 3.57 -10.78
C ALA A 303 15.70 3.55 -11.72
N CYS A 304 14.48 3.53 -11.19
CA CYS A 304 13.26 3.62 -11.99
C CYS A 304 13.18 4.94 -12.77
N ALA A 305 13.37 6.08 -12.10
CA ALA A 305 13.35 7.40 -12.73
C ALA A 305 14.43 7.51 -13.81
N GLN A 306 15.65 7.00 -13.57
CA GLN A 306 16.72 6.96 -14.55
C GLN A 306 16.33 6.12 -15.77
N LYS A 307 15.72 4.95 -15.52
CA LYS A 307 15.28 4.04 -16.59
C LYS A 307 14.24 4.71 -17.50
N TYR A 308 13.20 5.31 -16.93
CA TYR A 308 12.17 6.01 -17.70
C TYR A 308 12.69 7.27 -18.39
N ARG A 309 13.64 7.98 -17.75
CA ARG A 309 14.31 9.14 -18.37
C ARG A 309 15.09 8.74 -19.64
N SER A 310 15.70 7.56 -19.67
CA SER A 310 16.37 7.05 -20.89
C SER A 310 15.40 6.83 -22.07
N ALA A 311 14.09 6.67 -21.77
CA ALA A 311 13.03 6.60 -22.76
C ALA A 311 12.34 7.97 -23.01
N GLY A 312 12.89 9.06 -22.46
CA GLY A 312 12.33 10.41 -22.57
C GLY A 312 11.06 10.65 -21.75
N ILE A 313 10.92 9.92 -20.62
CA ILE A 313 9.80 10.06 -19.68
C ILE A 313 10.38 10.50 -18.34
N ASN A 314 9.95 11.67 -17.83
CA ASN A 314 10.39 12.19 -16.54
C ASN A 314 9.31 11.94 -15.49
N LEU A 315 9.54 10.95 -14.63
CA LEU A 315 8.64 10.66 -13.51
C LEU A 315 8.61 11.82 -12.51
N GLY A 316 7.48 11.99 -11.82
CA GLY A 316 7.28 13.01 -10.79
C GLY A 316 7.09 12.41 -9.39
N ASP A 317 7.04 13.29 -8.38
CA ASP A 317 6.97 12.91 -6.97
C ASP A 317 5.71 12.09 -6.63
N GLY A 318 4.57 12.39 -7.25
CA GLY A 318 3.31 11.65 -7.06
C GLY A 318 3.25 10.28 -7.75
N GLN A 319 4.38 9.67 -8.09
CA GLN A 319 4.48 8.38 -8.75
C GLN A 319 5.42 7.45 -8.00
N ILE A 320 5.09 6.15 -7.96
CA ILE A 320 5.93 5.09 -7.40
C ILE A 320 6.11 3.97 -8.42
N CYS A 321 7.20 3.23 -8.27
CA CYS A 321 7.55 2.13 -9.14
C CYS A 321 7.52 0.80 -8.37
N ALA A 322 6.96 -0.24 -8.99
CA ALA A 322 6.98 -1.58 -8.43
C ALA A 322 7.20 -2.64 -9.52
N GLY A 323 7.73 -3.80 -9.15
CA GLY A 323 8.01 -4.87 -10.08
C GLY A 323 9.35 -4.72 -10.82
N GLY A 324 9.35 -4.91 -12.12
CA GLY A 324 10.57 -4.92 -12.95
C GLY A 324 11.27 -6.26 -12.97
N GLN A 325 10.70 -7.31 -12.41
CA GLN A 325 11.14 -8.69 -12.57
C GLN A 325 10.52 -9.28 -13.83
N ARG A 326 11.28 -10.14 -14.52
CA ARG A 326 10.81 -10.77 -15.76
C ARG A 326 9.50 -11.52 -15.55
N GLY A 327 8.49 -11.21 -16.37
CA GLY A 327 7.17 -11.84 -16.34
C GLY A 327 6.29 -11.39 -15.17
N LYS A 328 6.72 -10.43 -14.33
CA LYS A 328 5.94 -9.94 -13.18
C LYS A 328 5.64 -8.46 -13.33
N ASP A 329 4.44 -8.15 -13.76
CA ASP A 329 3.94 -6.77 -13.94
C ASP A 329 2.41 -6.78 -13.98
N SER A 330 1.80 -5.63 -13.65
CA SER A 330 0.42 -5.35 -14.06
C SER A 330 0.38 -5.09 -15.57
N CYS A 331 -0.71 -5.42 -16.23
CA CYS A 331 -0.80 -5.31 -17.68
C CYS A 331 -2.09 -4.62 -18.13
N ARG A 332 -2.34 -4.57 -19.43
CA ARG A 332 -3.58 -4.01 -20.01
C ARG A 332 -4.79 -4.71 -19.41
N GLY A 333 -5.76 -3.93 -18.94
CA GLY A 333 -6.93 -4.41 -18.22
C GLY A 333 -6.84 -4.17 -16.70
N ASP A 334 -5.63 -4.15 -16.12
CA ASP A 334 -5.41 -3.82 -14.70
C ASP A 334 -5.33 -2.31 -14.44
N SER A 335 -5.26 -1.49 -15.50
CA SER A 335 -5.24 -0.02 -15.45
C SER A 335 -6.30 0.53 -14.51
N GLY A 336 -5.92 1.44 -13.61
CA GLY A 336 -6.82 2.03 -12.62
C GLY A 336 -7.09 1.15 -11.39
N GLY A 337 -6.72 -0.12 -11.42
CA GLY A 337 -6.75 -1.01 -10.27
C GLY A 337 -5.72 -0.64 -9.21
N PRO A 338 -5.85 -1.17 -7.97
CA PRO A 338 -4.98 -0.79 -6.87
C PRO A 338 -3.65 -1.54 -6.88
N LEU A 339 -2.57 -0.83 -6.50
CA LEU A 339 -1.38 -1.41 -5.89
C LEU A 339 -1.61 -1.43 -4.39
N MET A 340 -1.60 -2.60 -3.78
CA MET A 340 -2.03 -2.81 -2.40
C MET A 340 -0.86 -3.22 -1.50
N SER A 341 -0.92 -2.81 -0.25
CA SER A 341 -0.02 -3.27 0.81
C SER A 341 -0.81 -3.74 2.02
N PHE A 342 -0.30 -4.75 2.71
CA PHE A 342 -0.87 -5.23 3.96
C PHE A 342 -0.14 -4.60 5.15
N GLU A 343 -0.86 -3.92 6.00
CA GLU A 343 -0.35 -3.27 7.19
C GLU A 343 -0.90 -3.95 8.44
N ARG A 344 -0.01 -4.22 9.42
CA ARG A 344 -0.43 -4.66 10.75
C ARG A 344 -0.65 -3.45 11.64
N THR A 345 -1.84 -3.36 12.22
CA THR A 345 -2.14 -2.32 13.21
C THR A 345 -1.46 -2.64 14.55
N SER A 346 -1.27 -1.64 15.40
CA SER A 346 -0.72 -1.81 16.76
C SER A 346 -1.52 -2.78 17.64
N GLY A 347 -2.79 -3.04 17.31
CA GLY A 347 -3.66 -4.04 17.96
C GLY A 347 -3.53 -5.46 17.39
N GLY A 348 -2.58 -5.73 16.48
CA GLY A 348 -2.35 -7.06 15.88
C GLY A 348 -3.28 -7.40 14.71
N ALA A 349 -4.37 -6.65 14.50
CA ALA A 349 -5.21 -6.80 13.32
C ALA A 349 -4.49 -6.27 12.07
N GLY A 350 -4.67 -6.95 10.93
CA GLY A 350 -4.15 -6.50 9.66
C GLY A 350 -5.20 -5.80 8.81
N ARG A 351 -4.75 -4.89 7.95
CA ARG A 351 -5.61 -4.22 6.98
C ARG A 351 -4.89 -4.00 5.66
N TRP A 352 -5.63 -4.05 4.57
CA TRP A 352 -5.14 -3.72 3.25
C TRP A 352 -5.28 -2.22 2.95
N ILE A 353 -4.26 -1.66 2.31
CA ILE A 353 -4.18 -0.24 1.97
C ILE A 353 -3.93 -0.11 0.47
N ALA A 354 -4.64 0.79 -0.19
CA ALA A 354 -4.39 1.20 -1.56
C ALA A 354 -3.23 2.21 -1.59
N VAL A 355 -2.01 1.74 -1.80
CA VAL A 355 -0.81 2.59 -1.81
C VAL A 355 -0.53 3.21 -3.18
N GLY A 356 -1.06 2.59 -4.24
CA GLY A 356 -0.91 3.08 -5.62
C GLY A 356 -2.12 2.73 -6.49
N ILE A 357 -2.18 3.38 -7.67
CA ILE A 357 -3.13 3.09 -8.75
C ILE A 357 -2.33 2.75 -10.01
N VAL A 358 -2.66 1.65 -10.67
CA VAL A 358 -2.01 1.21 -11.92
C VAL A 358 -2.16 2.29 -12.98
N SER A 359 -1.04 2.86 -13.43
CA SER A 359 -1.02 3.97 -14.39
C SER A 359 -0.43 3.54 -15.73
N PHE A 360 0.85 3.23 -15.81
CA PHE A 360 1.48 2.75 -17.04
C PHE A 360 2.71 1.89 -16.75
N GLY A 361 3.19 1.22 -17.79
CA GLY A 361 4.37 0.37 -17.71
C GLY A 361 5.00 0.12 -19.08
N PRO A 362 5.98 -0.79 -19.13
CA PRO A 362 6.63 -1.16 -20.38
C PRO A 362 5.68 -1.92 -21.32
N SER A 363 5.97 -1.88 -22.60
CA SER A 363 5.31 -2.72 -23.60
C SER A 363 6.35 -3.54 -24.36
N PRO A 364 6.31 -4.87 -24.25
CA PRO A 364 5.37 -5.71 -23.52
C PRO A 364 5.49 -5.59 -21.99
N CYS A 365 4.41 -5.98 -21.25
CA CYS A 365 4.44 -6.02 -19.79
C CYS A 365 5.48 -7.04 -19.28
N GLY A 366 5.99 -6.84 -18.06
CA GLY A 366 6.93 -7.75 -17.40
C GLY A 366 8.34 -7.77 -18.04
N MET A 367 8.74 -6.70 -18.71
CA MET A 367 10.11 -6.53 -19.18
C MET A 367 11.08 -6.41 -18.02
N GLN A 368 12.11 -7.27 -18.01
CA GLN A 368 13.14 -7.23 -16.98
C GLN A 368 13.82 -5.86 -16.88
N GLY A 369 13.92 -5.32 -15.66
CA GLY A 369 14.53 -4.02 -15.39
C GLY A 369 13.66 -2.81 -15.76
N TRP A 370 12.37 -3.04 -16.09
CA TRP A 370 11.38 -1.99 -16.31
C TRP A 370 10.22 -2.16 -15.34
N PRO A 371 10.24 -1.50 -14.18
CA PRO A 371 9.12 -1.54 -13.25
C PRO A 371 7.86 -0.88 -13.82
N GLY A 372 6.68 -1.33 -13.38
CA GLY A 372 5.44 -0.60 -13.58
C GLY A 372 5.43 0.72 -12.80
N VAL A 373 4.73 1.72 -13.30
CA VAL A 373 4.55 3.03 -12.67
C VAL A 373 3.11 3.16 -12.19
N TYR A 374 2.98 3.58 -10.95
CA TYR A 374 1.72 3.72 -10.23
C TYR A 374 1.58 5.14 -9.68
N THR A 375 0.37 5.68 -9.68
CA THR A 375 0.08 6.93 -8.98
C THR A 375 0.14 6.69 -7.48
N LYS A 376 0.95 7.43 -6.73
CA LYS A 376 1.18 7.26 -5.29
C LYS A 376 0.02 7.86 -4.50
N VAL A 377 -0.90 7.02 -4.00
CA VAL A 377 -2.17 7.46 -3.39
C VAL A 377 -1.96 8.39 -2.19
N ALA A 378 -0.93 8.16 -1.37
CA ALA A 378 -0.65 8.99 -0.20
C ALA A 378 -0.54 10.47 -0.52
N ASP A 379 0.05 10.82 -1.66
CA ASP A 379 0.25 12.21 -2.07
C ASP A 379 -1.05 12.88 -2.55
N TYR A 380 -2.08 12.08 -2.86
CA TYR A 380 -3.38 12.55 -3.34
C TYR A 380 -4.52 12.40 -2.32
N VAL A 381 -4.25 11.90 -1.11
CA VAL A 381 -5.28 11.78 -0.08
C VAL A 381 -5.99 13.12 0.21
N PRO A 382 -5.29 14.26 0.34
CA PRO A 382 -5.97 15.55 0.50
C PRO A 382 -6.91 15.88 -0.66
N TRP A 383 -6.48 15.63 -1.90
CA TRP A 383 -7.30 15.82 -3.10
C TRP A 383 -8.52 14.89 -3.11
N ILE A 384 -8.35 13.61 -2.74
CA ILE A 384 -9.43 12.64 -2.64
C ILE A 384 -10.50 13.16 -1.68
N LEU A 385 -10.10 13.54 -0.45
CA LEU A 385 -11.03 14.00 0.59
C LEU A 385 -11.73 15.30 0.20
N ALA A 386 -11.03 16.23 -0.45
CA ALA A 386 -11.60 17.51 -0.91
C ALA A 386 -12.65 17.34 -2.02
N ASN A 387 -12.58 16.24 -2.78
CA ASN A 387 -13.50 15.94 -3.88
C ASN A 387 -14.61 14.95 -3.50
N MET A 388 -14.61 14.41 -2.28
CA MET A 388 -15.71 13.61 -1.77
C MET A 388 -16.79 14.49 -1.16
N ARG A 389 -18.04 14.10 -1.37
CA ARG A 389 -19.24 14.73 -0.79
C ARG A 389 -20.25 13.66 -0.36
N PRO A 390 -21.17 13.96 0.57
CA PRO A 390 -22.23 13.05 1.00
C PRO A 390 -23.11 12.55 -0.14
#